data_b6bda0e695316cf639a5adf9227e0b5e
#
_entry.id   b6bda0e695316cf639a5adf9227e0b5e
#
_cell.length_a   1.000
_cell.length_b   1.000
_cell.length_c   1.000
_cell.angle_alpha   90.00
_cell.angle_beta   90.00
_cell.angle_gamma   90.00
#
_symmetry.space_group_name_H-M   'P 1'
#
loop_
_entity.id
_entity.type
_entity.pdbx_description
1 polymer ?
#
loop_
_entity_poly.entity_id
_entity_poly.type
_entity_poly.pdbx_seq_one_letter_code
_entity_poly.pdbx_strand_id
1 'polypeptide(L)'
;IDDILKLPYEDSISESKVGYYSNVKVDNEQLSEIIETVDSVDKNNTVLFYISDHGISGKWGIRENGLKIPLVVRWPDVIKASSRSEVLINIVDIMPTILEIAGAEIPDHLDGKSFLKTLMGNKNEINKYIFGISTRQNVRDPKVFPSRSVRDNRYKFILNFNSIDVYKKNLTKNSAVNYFIEKGAFSEPNIPYME
;
A
#
# COMPACT_ATOMS: atom_id res chain seq x y z
N ILE A 1 1.19 -3.07 22.45
CA ILE A 1 1.48 -4.20 21.54
C ILE A 1 0.71 -5.43 21.99
N ASP A 2 0.68 -5.73 23.29
CA ASP A 2 -0.07 -6.86 23.84
C ASP A 2 -1.58 -6.79 23.58
N ASP A 3 -2.15 -5.61 23.39
CA ASP A 3 -3.57 -5.43 23.04
C ASP A 3 -3.87 -5.65 21.55
N ILE A 4 -2.88 -5.57 20.67
CA ILE A 4 -3.04 -5.90 19.24
C ILE A 4 -3.06 -7.42 19.03
N LEU A 5 -2.40 -8.18 19.90
CA LEU A 5 -2.36 -9.64 19.86
C LEU A 5 -3.57 -10.31 20.50
N LYS A 6 -4.42 -9.56 21.22
CA LYS A 6 -5.71 -10.02 21.74
C LYS A 6 -6.86 -9.80 20.75
N LEU A 7 -6.64 -10.04 19.47
CA LEU A 7 -7.73 -10.07 18.51
C LEU A 7 -8.62 -11.29 18.78
N PRO A 8 -9.97 -11.13 18.76
CA PRO A 8 -10.92 -12.20 19.09
C PRO A 8 -10.98 -13.33 18.04
N TYR A 9 -9.87 -13.56 17.30
CA TYR A 9 -9.75 -14.51 16.20
C TYR A 9 -8.65 -15.56 16.41
N GLU A 10 -8.14 -15.73 17.62
CA GLU A 10 -7.06 -16.71 17.88
C GLU A 10 -7.41 -18.13 17.45
N ASP A 11 -8.69 -18.51 17.50
CA ASP A 11 -9.15 -19.86 17.15
C ASP A 11 -9.34 -20.11 15.64
N SER A 12 -9.19 -19.09 14.78
CA SER A 12 -9.43 -19.21 13.32
C SER A 12 -8.24 -18.79 12.45
N ILE A 13 -7.11 -18.42 13.03
CA ILE A 13 -5.93 -17.97 12.29
C ILE A 13 -5.18 -19.19 11.76
N SER A 14 -5.05 -19.32 10.43
CA SER A 14 -4.23 -20.36 9.82
C SER A 14 -2.76 -20.26 10.26
N GLU A 15 -2.04 -21.38 10.32
CA GLU A 15 -0.61 -21.43 10.69
C GLU A 15 0.25 -20.42 9.90
N SER A 16 -0.07 -20.16 8.64
CA SER A 16 0.62 -19.17 7.82
C SER A 16 0.42 -17.73 8.32
N LYS A 17 -0.73 -17.43 8.88
CA LYS A 17 -1.00 -16.10 9.48
C LYS A 17 -0.32 -15.96 10.84
N VAL A 18 -0.27 -17.03 11.63
CA VAL A 18 0.48 -17.04 12.90
C VAL A 18 1.95 -16.74 12.64
N GLY A 19 2.57 -17.39 11.65
CA GLY A 19 3.94 -17.12 11.23
C GLY A 19 4.17 -15.65 10.81
N TYR A 20 3.23 -15.09 10.03
CA TYR A 20 3.29 -13.68 9.62
C TYR A 20 3.29 -12.73 10.84
N TYR A 21 2.35 -12.88 11.75
CA TYR A 21 2.27 -12.00 12.92
C TYR A 21 3.45 -12.19 13.88
N SER A 22 4.00 -13.40 14.00
CA SER A 22 5.22 -13.65 14.76
C SER A 22 6.41 -12.90 14.18
N ASN A 23 6.56 -12.85 12.86
CA ASN A 23 7.60 -12.07 12.19
C ASN A 23 7.39 -10.57 12.41
N VAL A 24 6.15 -10.07 12.31
CA VAL A 24 5.85 -8.66 12.61
C VAL A 24 6.24 -8.28 14.03
N LYS A 25 6.11 -9.20 15.00
CA LYS A 25 6.56 -8.96 16.37
C LYS A 25 8.08 -8.83 16.44
N VAL A 26 8.81 -9.72 15.78
CA VAL A 26 10.29 -9.65 15.70
C VAL A 26 10.73 -8.35 15.03
N ASP A 27 10.12 -7.98 13.90
CA ASP A 27 10.40 -6.72 13.22
C ASP A 27 10.18 -5.50 14.12
N ASN A 28 9.13 -5.54 14.96
CA ASN A 28 8.85 -4.48 15.92
C ASN A 28 9.90 -4.40 17.04
N GLU A 29 10.40 -5.53 17.53
CA GLU A 29 11.49 -5.58 18.50
C GLU A 29 12.78 -4.99 17.90
N GLN A 30 13.12 -5.38 16.68
CA GLN A 30 14.28 -4.82 15.95
C GLN A 30 14.12 -3.32 15.68
N LEU A 31 12.93 -2.86 15.31
CA LEU A 31 12.67 -1.42 15.13
C LEU A 31 12.87 -0.66 16.43
N SER A 32 12.50 -1.23 17.58
CA SER A 32 12.72 -0.60 18.88
C SER A 32 14.20 -0.43 19.17
N GLU A 33 15.03 -1.44 18.91
CA GLU A 33 16.51 -1.36 19.06
C GLU A 33 17.13 -0.31 18.15
N ILE A 34 16.63 -0.20 16.90
CA ILE A 34 17.07 0.84 15.95
C ILE A 34 16.74 2.23 16.51
N ILE A 35 15.51 2.44 17.01
CA ILE A 35 15.08 3.71 17.58
C ILE A 35 15.92 4.08 18.80
N GLU A 36 16.18 3.14 19.70
CA GLU A 36 17.03 3.36 20.88
C GLU A 36 18.45 3.74 20.48
N THR A 37 19.00 3.07 19.47
CA THR A 37 20.34 3.38 18.94
C THR A 37 20.38 4.80 18.36
N VAL A 38 19.42 5.15 17.52
CA VAL A 38 19.33 6.51 16.93
C VAL A 38 19.18 7.56 18.02
N ASP A 39 18.34 7.29 19.02
CA ASP A 39 18.09 8.23 20.11
C ASP A 39 19.35 8.45 20.99
N SER A 40 20.20 7.45 21.09
CA SER A 40 21.46 7.56 21.82
C SER A 40 22.53 8.39 21.11
N VAL A 41 22.45 8.47 19.76
CA VAL A 41 23.48 9.15 18.94
C VAL A 41 23.04 10.56 18.56
N ASP A 42 21.89 10.71 17.90
CA ASP A 42 21.46 12.02 17.38
C ASP A 42 19.93 12.08 17.19
N LYS A 43 19.23 11.99 18.30
CA LYS A 43 17.77 11.93 18.36
C LYS A 43 17.08 13.07 17.62
N ASN A 44 17.56 14.29 17.82
CA ASN A 44 16.84 15.51 17.38
C ASN A 44 17.19 15.90 15.94
N ASN A 45 18.27 15.37 15.40
CA ASN A 45 18.70 15.62 14.01
C ASN A 45 18.48 14.42 13.09
N THR A 46 17.64 13.47 13.51
CA THR A 46 17.34 12.27 12.72
C THR A 46 15.85 12.17 12.41
N VAL A 47 15.53 11.96 11.14
CA VAL A 47 14.18 11.63 10.67
C VAL A 47 14.14 10.16 10.30
N LEU A 48 13.24 9.40 10.88
CA LEU A 48 13.05 7.99 10.60
C LEU A 48 11.76 7.77 9.81
N PHE A 49 11.86 7.15 8.65
CA PHE A 49 10.73 6.70 7.85
C PHE A 49 10.61 5.18 7.95
N TYR A 50 9.48 4.68 8.42
CA TYR A 50 9.14 3.27 8.41
C TYR A 50 8.06 3.02 7.39
N ILE A 51 8.37 2.21 6.38
CA ILE A 51 7.49 1.89 5.26
C ILE A 51 7.60 0.39 4.93
N SER A 52 6.59 -0.16 4.25
CA SER A 52 6.65 -1.50 3.67
C SER A 52 6.83 -1.42 2.15
N ASP A 53 7.38 -2.47 1.55
CA ASP A 53 7.57 -2.61 0.10
C ASP A 53 6.24 -2.87 -0.63
N HIS A 54 5.27 -3.53 0.04
CA HIS A 54 3.92 -3.77 -0.45
C HIS A 54 2.93 -3.98 0.70
N GLY A 55 1.64 -4.00 0.39
CA GLY A 55 0.59 -4.24 1.37
C GLY A 55 0.60 -5.67 1.93
N ILE A 56 -0.22 -5.91 2.94
CA ILE A 56 -0.25 -7.13 3.76
C ILE A 56 -0.57 -8.41 2.96
N SER A 57 -1.30 -8.27 1.85
CA SER A 57 -1.59 -9.35 0.91
C SER A 57 -1.82 -8.77 -0.48
N GLY A 58 -1.65 -9.56 -1.52
CA GLY A 58 -1.86 -9.07 -2.89
C GLY A 58 -0.62 -8.44 -3.52
N LYS A 59 0.57 -8.90 -3.14
CA LYS A 59 1.81 -8.59 -3.88
C LYS A 59 1.56 -8.75 -5.38
N TRP A 60 2.06 -7.80 -6.19
CA TRP A 60 1.83 -7.67 -7.62
C TRP A 60 0.44 -7.16 -8.05
N GLY A 61 -0.50 -7.06 -7.12
CA GLY A 61 -1.83 -6.51 -7.39
C GLY A 61 -1.90 -5.00 -7.19
N ILE A 62 -2.87 -4.36 -7.85
CA ILE A 62 -3.13 -2.92 -7.71
C ILE A 62 -4.34 -2.61 -6.81
N ARG A 63 -4.85 -3.62 -6.11
CA ARG A 63 -5.88 -3.44 -5.08
C ARG A 63 -5.28 -2.85 -3.80
N GLU A 64 -6.12 -2.40 -2.87
CA GLU A 64 -5.67 -1.80 -1.62
C GLU A 64 -4.77 -2.73 -0.79
N ASN A 65 -5.11 -4.01 -0.74
CA ASN A 65 -4.33 -5.00 -0.01
C ASN A 65 -2.90 -5.20 -0.56
N GLY A 66 -2.63 -4.74 -1.78
CA GLY A 66 -1.30 -4.75 -2.40
C GLY A 66 -0.59 -3.40 -2.37
N LEU A 67 -1.34 -2.31 -2.57
CA LEU A 67 -0.76 -0.97 -2.71
C LEU A 67 -0.80 -0.12 -1.44
N LYS A 68 -1.76 -0.36 -0.53
CA LYS A 68 -1.82 0.40 0.72
C LYS A 68 -0.77 -0.15 1.67
N ILE A 69 0.26 0.64 1.91
CA ILE A 69 1.37 0.32 2.79
C ILE A 69 1.33 1.19 4.05
N PRO A 70 1.88 0.73 5.18
CA PRO A 70 2.13 1.59 6.32
C PRO A 70 3.16 2.67 5.94
N LEU A 71 2.92 3.88 6.40
CA LEU A 71 3.89 4.97 6.38
C LEU A 71 3.88 5.62 7.77
N VAL A 72 4.97 5.46 8.49
CA VAL A 72 5.18 6.09 9.79
C VAL A 72 6.42 6.95 9.70
N VAL A 73 6.33 8.20 10.13
CA VAL A 73 7.46 9.11 10.18
C VAL A 73 7.66 9.58 11.62
N ARG A 74 8.88 9.41 12.10
CA ARG A 74 9.30 9.89 13.42
C ARG A 74 10.35 10.98 13.26
N TRP A 75 10.04 12.16 13.79
CA TRP A 75 10.95 13.30 13.86
C TRP A 75 10.68 14.04 15.17
N PRO A 76 11.43 13.73 16.22
CA PRO A 76 11.24 14.36 17.53
C PRO A 76 11.30 15.89 17.43
N ASP A 77 10.52 16.55 18.26
CA ASP A 77 10.39 18.01 18.37
C ASP A 77 9.79 18.72 17.13
N VAL A 78 9.63 18.03 15.99
CA VAL A 78 9.05 18.58 14.75
C VAL A 78 7.67 18.00 14.48
N ILE A 79 7.53 16.67 14.58
CA ILE A 79 6.24 16.00 14.36
C ILE A 79 5.58 15.71 15.71
N LYS A 80 4.33 16.17 15.85
CA LYS A 80 3.53 15.86 17.05
C LYS A 80 3.37 14.34 17.20
N ALA A 81 3.77 13.81 18.36
CA ALA A 81 3.62 12.41 18.68
C ALA A 81 2.17 11.92 18.55
N SER A 82 1.98 10.70 18.09
CA SER A 82 0.67 10.04 17.88
C SER A 82 -0.27 10.81 16.94
N SER A 83 0.24 11.73 16.11
CA SER A 83 -0.55 12.38 15.08
C SER A 83 -0.89 11.43 13.94
N ARG A 84 -2.02 11.67 13.27
CA ARG A 84 -2.46 10.90 12.09
C ARG A 84 -2.93 11.86 11.01
N SER A 85 -2.75 11.45 9.75
CA SER A 85 -3.22 12.19 8.59
C SER A 85 -3.91 11.24 7.61
N GLU A 86 -4.99 11.70 6.99
CA GLU A 86 -5.73 11.01 5.91
C GLU A 86 -5.38 11.57 4.52
N VAL A 87 -4.37 12.43 4.45
CA VAL A 87 -3.90 13.01 3.17
C VAL A 87 -3.33 11.89 2.30
N LEU A 88 -3.73 11.87 1.02
CA LEU A 88 -3.23 10.90 0.06
C LEU A 88 -1.76 11.17 -0.27
N ILE A 89 -0.92 10.18 0.02
CA ILE A 89 0.52 10.20 -0.24
C ILE A 89 0.86 9.00 -1.14
N ASN A 90 1.68 9.21 -2.14
CA ASN A 90 2.25 8.17 -2.97
C ASN A 90 3.73 7.95 -2.61
N ILE A 91 4.27 6.77 -2.89
CA ILE A 91 5.68 6.44 -2.62
C ILE A 91 6.64 7.41 -3.33
N VAL A 92 6.27 7.95 -4.49
CA VAL A 92 7.06 8.93 -5.24
C VAL A 92 7.21 10.27 -4.49
N ASP A 93 6.33 10.55 -3.53
CA ASP A 93 6.33 11.77 -2.72
C ASP A 93 7.41 11.75 -1.62
N ILE A 94 8.01 10.60 -1.35
CA ILE A 94 9.03 10.44 -0.30
C ILE A 94 10.30 11.19 -0.70
N MET A 95 10.79 11.02 -1.93
CA MET A 95 12.02 11.66 -2.38
C MET A 95 11.97 13.19 -2.26
N PRO A 96 10.97 13.90 -2.84
CA PRO A 96 10.89 15.36 -2.68
C PRO A 96 10.71 15.79 -1.22
N THR A 97 10.08 14.96 -0.38
CA THR A 97 9.96 15.26 1.05
C THR A 97 11.32 15.19 1.75
N ILE A 98 12.13 14.18 1.46
CA ILE A 98 13.48 14.05 2.01
C ILE A 98 14.36 15.22 1.56
N LEU A 99 14.29 15.60 0.29
CA LEU A 99 15.05 16.73 -0.24
C LEU A 99 14.66 18.04 0.48
N GLU A 100 13.36 18.29 0.66
CA GLU A 100 12.88 19.48 1.37
C GLU A 100 13.32 19.48 2.85
N ILE A 101 13.28 18.32 3.53
CA ILE A 101 13.78 18.17 4.90
C ILE A 101 15.25 18.51 4.97
N ALA A 102 16.05 18.07 4.00
CA ALA A 102 17.48 18.32 3.91
C ALA A 102 17.84 19.76 3.46
N GLY A 103 16.85 20.59 3.13
CA GLY A 103 17.07 21.93 2.57
C GLY A 103 17.65 21.91 1.17
N ALA A 104 17.54 20.79 0.45
CA ALA A 104 18.03 20.64 -0.90
C ALA A 104 16.97 21.08 -1.92
N GLU A 105 17.40 21.45 -3.10
CA GLU A 105 16.51 21.77 -4.22
C GLU A 105 15.77 20.51 -4.69
N ILE A 106 14.46 20.65 -4.93
CA ILE A 106 13.63 19.58 -5.49
C ILE A 106 13.66 19.71 -7.01
N PRO A 107 14.22 18.73 -7.75
CA PRO A 107 14.28 18.79 -9.20
C PRO A 107 12.88 18.78 -9.84
N ASP A 108 12.69 19.64 -10.86
CA ASP A 108 11.40 19.80 -11.56
C ASP A 108 10.89 18.54 -12.25
N HIS A 109 11.77 17.59 -12.54
CA HIS A 109 11.42 16.33 -13.21
C HIS A 109 10.87 15.25 -12.28
N LEU A 110 10.78 15.50 -10.98
CA LEU A 110 10.17 14.56 -10.04
C LEU A 110 8.64 14.60 -10.13
N ASP A 111 8.02 13.43 -10.30
CA ASP A 111 6.56 13.30 -10.34
C ASP A 111 5.90 13.48 -8.96
N GLY A 112 6.65 13.25 -7.88
CA GLY A 112 6.18 13.35 -6.50
C GLY A 112 6.13 14.77 -5.99
N LYS A 113 5.37 14.97 -4.91
CA LYS A 113 5.23 16.24 -4.20
C LYS A 113 5.62 16.07 -2.74
N SER A 114 6.36 17.02 -2.20
CA SER A 114 6.70 16.97 -0.77
C SER A 114 5.45 17.05 0.12
N PHE A 115 5.41 16.17 1.13
CA PHE A 115 4.42 16.20 2.20
C PHE A 115 4.97 16.69 3.54
N LEU A 116 6.09 17.40 3.54
CA LEU A 116 6.69 17.98 4.75
C LEU A 116 5.67 18.79 5.56
N LYS A 117 4.88 19.63 4.89
CA LYS A 117 3.85 20.42 5.56
C LYS A 117 2.78 19.56 6.25
N THR A 118 2.46 18.39 5.69
CA THR A 118 1.55 17.41 6.31
C THR A 118 2.16 16.81 7.57
N LEU A 119 3.45 16.51 7.57
CA LEU A 119 4.18 16.05 8.75
C LEU A 119 4.14 17.08 9.87
N MET A 120 4.16 18.36 9.53
CA MET A 120 4.03 19.49 10.47
C MET A 120 2.57 19.79 10.87
N GLY A 121 1.62 18.95 10.49
CA GLY A 121 0.21 19.08 10.90
C GLY A 121 -0.71 19.82 9.94
N ASN A 122 -0.22 20.22 8.75
CA ASN A 122 -1.07 20.78 7.71
C ASN A 122 -1.96 19.68 7.11
N LYS A 123 -3.26 19.97 6.97
CA LYS A 123 -4.26 19.02 6.44
C LYS A 123 -4.62 19.27 4.97
N ASN A 124 -3.91 20.15 4.29
CA ASN A 124 -4.19 20.43 2.89
C ASN A 124 -3.91 19.21 2.02
N GLU A 125 -4.73 19.03 1.02
CA GLU A 125 -4.58 17.98 0.03
C GLU A 125 -3.27 18.19 -0.78
N ILE A 126 -2.47 17.15 -0.87
CA ILE A 126 -1.25 17.11 -1.69
C ILE A 126 -1.58 16.51 -3.04
N ASN A 127 -2.22 15.35 -3.03
CA ASN A 127 -2.67 14.63 -4.20
C ASN A 127 -4.19 14.47 -4.13
N LYS A 128 -4.90 15.02 -5.11
CA LYS A 128 -6.33 14.76 -5.30
C LYS A 128 -6.56 13.31 -5.73
N TYR A 129 -5.64 12.79 -6.54
CA TYR A 129 -5.65 11.41 -7.01
C TYR A 129 -4.27 10.79 -6.87
N ILE A 130 -4.24 9.50 -6.56
CA ILE A 130 -3.03 8.66 -6.66
C ILE A 130 -3.29 7.54 -7.65
N PHE A 131 -2.20 7.10 -8.31
CA PHE A 131 -2.27 6.16 -9.41
C PHE A 131 -1.49 4.89 -9.10
N GLY A 132 -1.97 3.77 -9.61
CA GLY A 132 -1.28 2.49 -9.55
C GLY A 132 -1.15 1.86 -10.93
N ILE A 133 -0.02 1.23 -11.18
CA ILE A 133 0.30 0.61 -12.46
C ILE A 133 0.76 -0.82 -12.19
N SER A 134 0.19 -1.76 -12.94
CA SER A 134 0.70 -3.12 -13.04
C SER A 134 0.74 -3.56 -14.49
N THR A 135 1.81 -4.23 -14.87
CA THR A 135 1.95 -4.81 -16.22
C THR A 135 1.78 -6.32 -16.19
N ARG A 136 2.01 -6.96 -15.04
CA ARG A 136 1.89 -8.41 -14.84
C ARG A 136 1.27 -8.67 -13.46
N GLN A 137 0.49 -9.73 -13.34
CA GLN A 137 -0.05 -10.15 -12.04
C GLN A 137 0.97 -10.92 -11.19
N ASN A 138 1.97 -11.52 -11.83
CA ASN A 138 2.99 -12.30 -11.14
C ASN A 138 4.27 -12.34 -12.00
N VAL A 139 5.43 -12.28 -11.35
CA VAL A 139 6.74 -12.40 -12.03
C VAL A 139 6.93 -13.77 -12.67
N ARG A 140 6.34 -14.80 -12.09
CA ARG A 140 6.43 -16.18 -12.60
C ARG A 140 5.44 -16.49 -13.73
N ASP A 141 4.43 -15.66 -13.93
CA ASP A 141 3.48 -15.81 -15.04
C ASP A 141 3.92 -14.88 -16.18
N PRO A 142 4.31 -15.41 -17.34
CA PRO A 142 4.70 -14.61 -18.49
C PRO A 142 3.54 -13.84 -19.11
N LYS A 143 2.30 -14.09 -18.66
CA LYS A 143 1.12 -13.41 -19.19
C LYS A 143 1.09 -11.96 -18.76
N VAL A 144 1.07 -11.09 -19.75
CA VAL A 144 0.89 -9.66 -19.54
C VAL A 144 -0.58 -9.40 -19.19
N PHE A 145 -0.80 -8.78 -18.02
CA PHE A 145 -2.12 -8.35 -17.58
C PHE A 145 -2.04 -6.89 -17.15
N PRO A 146 -2.01 -5.96 -18.13
CA PRO A 146 -1.86 -4.56 -17.79
C PRO A 146 -3.10 -4.04 -17.09
N SER A 147 -2.87 -3.42 -15.97
CA SER A 147 -3.89 -2.79 -15.17
C SER A 147 -3.46 -1.39 -14.73
N ARG A 148 -4.41 -0.51 -14.58
CA ARG A 148 -4.23 0.85 -14.07
C ARG A 148 -5.27 1.11 -12.99
N SER A 149 -4.87 1.83 -11.97
CA SER A 149 -5.84 2.31 -10.98
C SER A 149 -5.68 3.79 -10.74
N VAL A 150 -6.78 4.42 -10.42
CA VAL A 150 -6.84 5.78 -9.88
C VAL A 150 -7.68 5.74 -8.61
N ARG A 151 -7.25 6.48 -7.60
CA ARG A 151 -7.91 6.56 -6.32
C ARG A 151 -7.97 8.00 -5.83
N ASP A 152 -9.13 8.38 -5.28
CA ASP A 152 -9.28 9.54 -4.40
C ASP A 152 -9.44 9.11 -2.93
N ASN A 153 -9.85 10.00 -2.05
CA ASN A 153 -10.05 9.69 -0.63
C ASN A 153 -11.20 8.70 -0.36
N ARG A 154 -12.11 8.51 -1.32
CA ARG A 154 -13.33 7.72 -1.13
C ARG A 154 -13.42 6.52 -2.07
N TYR A 155 -13.04 6.71 -3.33
CA TYR A 155 -13.22 5.71 -4.38
C TYR A 155 -11.90 5.29 -5.01
N LYS A 156 -11.88 4.06 -5.48
CA LYS A 156 -10.81 3.53 -6.34
C LYS A 156 -11.43 2.90 -7.57
N PHE A 157 -10.91 3.28 -8.73
CA PHE A 157 -11.25 2.67 -10.01
C PHE A 157 -10.06 1.86 -10.52
N ILE A 158 -10.33 0.67 -11.05
CA ILE A 158 -9.32 -0.22 -11.63
C ILE A 158 -9.74 -0.57 -13.06
N LEU A 159 -8.86 -0.31 -14.02
CA LEU A 159 -9.03 -0.69 -15.41
C LEU A 159 -8.08 -1.84 -15.76
N ASN A 160 -8.64 -2.95 -16.23
CA ASN A 160 -7.92 -4.12 -16.72
C ASN A 160 -8.03 -4.19 -18.24
N PHE A 161 -6.93 -3.97 -18.95
CA PHE A 161 -6.96 -3.76 -20.42
C PHE A 161 -7.28 -5.02 -21.22
N ASN A 162 -6.87 -6.20 -20.78
CA ASN A 162 -7.10 -7.46 -21.48
C ASN A 162 -7.86 -8.49 -20.62
N SER A 163 -8.74 -8.00 -19.75
CA SER A 163 -9.48 -8.83 -18.79
C SER A 163 -10.29 -9.93 -19.47
N ILE A 164 -10.95 -9.63 -20.58
CA ILE A 164 -11.80 -10.58 -21.32
C ILE A 164 -10.98 -11.78 -21.81
N ASP A 165 -9.80 -11.54 -22.41
CA ASP A 165 -8.97 -12.62 -22.95
C ASP A 165 -8.35 -13.49 -21.86
N VAL A 166 -7.87 -12.86 -20.78
CA VAL A 166 -7.32 -13.55 -19.61
C VAL A 166 -8.43 -14.31 -18.91
N TYR A 167 -9.59 -13.73 -18.79
CA TYR A 167 -10.77 -14.31 -18.19
C TYR A 167 -11.19 -15.55 -18.96
N LYS A 168 -11.41 -15.47 -20.26
CA LYS A 168 -11.77 -16.61 -21.12
C LYS A 168 -10.78 -17.76 -21.03
N LYS A 169 -9.49 -17.49 -20.91
CA LYS A 169 -8.44 -18.52 -20.75
C LYS A 169 -8.40 -19.17 -19.35
N ASN A 170 -8.84 -18.44 -18.32
CA ASN A 170 -8.89 -18.96 -16.95
C ASN A 170 -10.23 -19.62 -16.59
N LEU A 171 -11.29 -19.30 -17.31
CA LEU A 171 -12.66 -19.80 -17.08
C LEU A 171 -12.77 -21.32 -17.22
N THR A 172 -11.99 -21.91 -18.14
CA THR A 172 -12.02 -23.37 -18.38
C THR A 172 -11.49 -24.20 -17.21
N LYS A 173 -10.94 -23.56 -16.17
CA LYS A 173 -10.30 -24.21 -15.02
C LYS A 173 -11.04 -24.04 -13.69
N ASN A 174 -12.06 -23.18 -13.63
CA ASN A 174 -12.74 -22.88 -12.37
C ASN A 174 -14.25 -23.16 -12.48
N SER A 175 -14.70 -24.18 -11.77
CA SER A 175 -16.09 -24.63 -11.79
C SER A 175 -17.10 -23.56 -11.32
N ALA A 176 -16.73 -22.71 -10.37
CA ALA A 176 -17.58 -21.62 -9.90
C ALA A 176 -17.80 -20.57 -10.99
N VAL A 177 -16.75 -20.25 -11.74
CA VAL A 177 -16.83 -19.27 -12.83
C VAL A 177 -17.63 -19.84 -14.01
N ASN A 178 -17.46 -21.12 -14.34
CA ASN A 178 -18.26 -21.79 -15.38
C ASN A 178 -19.74 -21.72 -15.02
N TYR A 179 -20.10 -21.93 -13.76
CA TYR A 179 -21.48 -21.79 -13.31
C TYR A 179 -22.05 -20.38 -13.59
N PHE A 180 -21.29 -19.32 -13.32
CA PHE A 180 -21.75 -17.95 -13.59
C PHE A 180 -21.86 -17.65 -15.09
N ILE A 181 -20.97 -18.23 -15.93
CA ILE A 181 -21.08 -18.12 -17.38
C ILE A 181 -22.35 -18.78 -17.90
N GLU A 182 -22.64 -20.00 -17.47
CA GLU A 182 -23.83 -20.74 -17.83
C GLU A 182 -25.12 -20.00 -17.43
N LYS A 183 -25.06 -19.19 -16.37
CA LYS A 183 -26.15 -18.31 -15.92
C LYS A 183 -26.19 -16.96 -16.64
N GLY A 184 -25.37 -16.74 -17.64
CA GLY A 184 -25.36 -15.51 -18.43
C GLY A 184 -24.76 -14.27 -17.71
N ALA A 185 -24.05 -14.47 -16.61
CA ALA A 185 -23.47 -13.35 -15.82
C ALA A 185 -22.48 -12.47 -16.61
N PHE A 186 -22.01 -12.95 -17.77
CA PHE A 186 -21.04 -12.25 -18.64
C PHE A 186 -21.58 -11.95 -20.03
N SER A 187 -22.90 -12.12 -20.25
CA SER A 187 -23.54 -11.68 -21.49
C SER A 187 -23.75 -10.16 -21.43
N GLU A 188 -23.38 -9.46 -22.50
CA GLU A 188 -23.67 -8.04 -22.61
C GLU A 188 -25.20 -7.77 -22.49
N PRO A 189 -25.63 -6.75 -21.78
CA PRO A 189 -24.91 -5.65 -21.12
C PRO A 189 -24.54 -5.91 -19.64
N ASN A 190 -24.62 -7.12 -19.16
CA ASN A 190 -24.50 -7.48 -17.73
C ASN A 190 -23.11 -8.01 -17.37
N ILE A 191 -22.03 -7.36 -17.78
CA ILE A 191 -20.71 -7.67 -17.21
C ILE A 191 -20.72 -7.13 -15.79
N PRO A 192 -20.82 -7.96 -14.73
CA PRO A 192 -20.72 -7.46 -13.38
C PRO A 192 -19.31 -6.95 -13.18
N TYR A 193 -19.19 -5.75 -12.66
CA TYR A 193 -17.92 -5.27 -12.09
C TYR A 193 -17.59 -6.19 -10.93
N MET A 194 -16.69 -7.14 -11.15
CA MET A 194 -16.11 -7.91 -10.05
C MET A 194 -14.97 -7.08 -9.48
N GLU A 195 -15.26 -6.38 -8.38
CA GLU A 195 -14.29 -5.76 -7.51
C GLU A 195 -13.44 -6.80 -6.78
#